data_fd7961b9d6964958320a986d6f1dff8a
#
_entry.id   fd7961b9d6964958320a986d6f1dff8a
#
_cell.length_a   1.000
_cell.length_b   1.000
_cell.length_c   1.000
_cell.angle_alpha   90.00
_cell.angle_beta   90.00
_cell.angle_gamma   90.00
#
_symmetry.space_group_name_H-M   'P 1'
#
loop_
_entity.id
_entity.type
_entity.pdbx_description
1 polymer ?
#
loop_
_entity_poly.entity_id
_entity_poly.type
_entity_poly.pdbx_seq_one_letter_code
_entity_poly.pdbx_strand_id
1 'polypeptide(L)'
;MSKENLYCLILAGGRGTRLWPLSRRSLPKQFLSINGDESLLLATLKRAARLVAEENIFVVLEEKQRPLIEENLRSTDFLGKIKIITEPVGRNTAPAILLGMLEIVSEDEGSVIMVFPSDHVVGDDENFRDHVRRAVSLAEDDYIVCFGITPSVPETGYGYIEGGESLRDGGLRIKRFIEKPSAEVASEYLLSGNFFWNSGMFVFRARTMVDEYAVLCPDVYEPIHEASRGKISRDVYAGLPSVPVDRAVMERTSRGAVIPSSFPWSDVGSWRLFYEFFPKDSEGNVIEGDVILRDTGGSIVKSSSRLVCVSGLRNVAVIETRDAVFVSDLDRSNEAGEFAKELRERGRDEADRPKAVHYPWGSREEIQKGELSRVTKTTVFSGKAARTENTSSQNLRLLVLEGEALIISDEGSDELFPGQTVFLEGGENCTVQNKSDDVLLILEIFSVRG
;
A
#
# COMPACT_ATOMS: atom_id res chain seq x y z
N MET A 1 25.75 1.04 16.28
CA MET A 1 24.72 0.00 16.23
C MET A 1 25.09 -0.98 15.12
N SER A 2 25.22 -2.25 15.42
CA SER A 2 25.29 -3.26 14.37
C SER A 2 23.93 -3.31 13.69
N LYS A 3 23.88 -3.19 12.37
CA LYS A 3 22.63 -3.34 11.58
C LYS A 3 22.11 -4.79 11.57
N GLU A 4 22.83 -5.70 12.24
CA GLU A 4 22.62 -7.14 12.12
C GLU A 4 21.32 -7.64 12.73
N ASN A 5 20.81 -6.97 13.79
CA ASN A 5 19.60 -7.39 14.52
C ASN A 5 18.41 -6.46 14.28
N LEU A 6 18.42 -5.64 13.22
CA LEU A 6 17.36 -4.73 12.90
C LEU A 6 16.56 -5.25 11.70
N TYR A 7 15.25 -5.36 11.85
CA TYR A 7 14.31 -5.90 10.86
C TYR A 7 13.21 -4.90 10.54
N CYS A 8 12.66 -4.98 9.34
CA CYS A 8 11.50 -4.20 8.94
C CYS A 8 10.35 -5.13 8.55
N LEU A 9 9.20 -4.98 9.19
CA LEU A 9 7.97 -5.67 8.90
C LEU A 9 6.99 -4.71 8.24
N ILE A 10 6.68 -4.92 6.96
CA ILE A 10 5.80 -4.06 6.18
C ILE A 10 4.41 -4.69 6.11
N LEU A 11 3.39 -3.93 6.52
CA LEU A 11 2.00 -4.38 6.49
C LEU A 11 1.35 -3.96 5.17
N ALA A 12 1.02 -4.93 4.31
CA ALA A 12 0.46 -4.69 2.99
C ALA A 12 -0.94 -5.31 2.78
N GLY A 13 -1.66 -5.65 3.85
CA GLY A 13 -2.96 -6.34 3.82
C GLY A 13 -4.19 -5.44 3.63
N GLY A 14 -4.06 -4.11 3.64
CA GLY A 14 -5.16 -3.15 3.55
C GLY A 14 -5.94 -3.23 2.22
N ARG A 15 -7.25 -2.93 2.25
CA ARG A 15 -8.10 -2.88 1.04
C ARG A 15 -8.23 -1.48 0.44
N GLY A 16 -8.04 -0.41 1.23
CA GLY A 16 -7.88 0.98 0.82
C GLY A 16 -8.91 1.54 -0.19
N THR A 17 -10.21 1.22 -0.06
CA THR A 17 -11.23 1.61 -1.05
C THR A 17 -11.70 3.07 -0.97
N ARG A 18 -11.22 3.86 0.00
CA ARG A 18 -11.63 5.26 0.19
C ARG A 18 -11.11 6.22 -0.89
N LEU A 19 -10.10 5.81 -1.65
CA LEU A 19 -9.58 6.57 -2.80
C LEU A 19 -10.22 6.10 -4.13
N TRP A 20 -11.44 5.54 -4.09
CA TRP A 20 -12.18 5.31 -5.33
C TRP A 20 -12.34 6.64 -6.10
N PRO A 21 -12.17 6.66 -7.42
CA PRO A 21 -12.02 5.56 -8.37
C PRO A 21 -10.59 5.06 -8.63
N LEU A 22 -9.54 5.56 -7.96
CA LEU A 22 -8.18 5.01 -8.13
C LEU A 22 -8.04 3.65 -7.46
N SER A 23 -8.37 3.56 -6.17
CA SER A 23 -8.31 2.28 -5.45
C SER A 23 -9.53 1.40 -5.75
N ARG A 24 -9.31 0.10 -5.84
CA ARG A 24 -10.32 -0.94 -6.04
C ARG A 24 -10.02 -2.13 -5.14
N ARG A 25 -10.95 -3.07 -4.97
CA ARG A 25 -10.67 -4.31 -4.23
C ARG A 25 -9.56 -5.14 -4.88
N SER A 26 -9.50 -5.16 -6.21
CA SER A 26 -8.45 -5.85 -6.97
C SER A 26 -7.17 -5.03 -7.13
N LEU A 27 -7.21 -3.73 -6.84
CA LEU A 27 -6.06 -2.82 -6.85
C LEU A 27 -6.08 -1.97 -5.58
N PRO A 28 -5.66 -2.54 -4.42
CA PRO A 28 -5.59 -1.82 -3.16
C PRO A 28 -4.62 -0.63 -3.20
N LYS A 29 -4.84 0.33 -2.30
CA LYS A 29 -4.15 1.61 -2.23
C LYS A 29 -2.62 1.49 -2.24
N GLN A 30 -2.04 0.51 -1.54
CA GLN A 30 -0.59 0.31 -1.47
C GLN A 30 0.07 0.04 -2.83
N PHE A 31 -0.70 -0.43 -3.82
CA PHE A 31 -0.22 -0.66 -5.19
C PHE A 31 -0.45 0.52 -6.14
N LEU A 32 -1.04 1.62 -5.65
CA LEU A 32 -1.24 2.83 -6.45
C LEU A 32 0.04 3.65 -6.51
N SER A 33 0.33 4.18 -7.69
CA SER A 33 1.28 5.26 -7.89
C SER A 33 0.57 6.58 -7.60
N ILE A 34 0.88 7.18 -6.46
CA ILE A 34 0.21 8.41 -6.00
C ILE A 34 1.03 9.65 -6.33
N ASN A 35 2.35 9.51 -6.44
CA ASN A 35 3.27 10.60 -6.77
C ASN A 35 4.35 10.09 -7.73
N GLY A 36 4.08 10.17 -9.03
CA GLY A 36 4.96 9.62 -10.07
C GLY A 36 4.65 8.17 -10.41
N ASP A 37 5.65 7.43 -10.90
CA ASP A 37 5.50 6.07 -11.42
C ASP A 37 5.66 4.96 -10.36
N GLU A 38 5.90 5.35 -9.10
CA GLU A 38 6.23 4.43 -8.02
C GLU A 38 5.03 4.15 -7.11
N SER A 39 4.74 2.87 -6.84
CA SER A 39 3.68 2.50 -5.90
C SER A 39 4.06 2.85 -4.45
N LEU A 40 3.08 3.08 -3.58
CA LEU A 40 3.31 3.34 -2.16
C LEU A 40 4.08 2.21 -1.49
N LEU A 41 3.79 0.96 -1.86
CA LEU A 41 4.53 -0.20 -1.39
C LEU A 41 6.00 -0.13 -1.79
N LEU A 42 6.29 0.17 -3.06
CA LEU A 42 7.68 0.26 -3.53
C LEU A 42 8.43 1.41 -2.86
N ALA A 43 7.79 2.57 -2.68
CA ALA A 43 8.35 3.68 -1.91
C ALA A 43 8.67 3.27 -0.46
N THR A 44 7.79 2.47 0.17
CA THR A 44 8.02 1.95 1.53
C THR A 44 9.17 0.94 1.58
N LEU A 45 9.25 0.05 0.59
CA LEU A 45 10.37 -0.91 0.47
C LEU A 45 11.72 -0.20 0.30
N LYS A 46 11.80 0.80 -0.58
CA LYS A 46 13.02 1.60 -0.78
C LYS A 46 13.42 2.36 0.49
N ARG A 47 12.46 2.88 1.24
CA ARG A 47 12.70 3.53 2.52
C ARG A 47 13.23 2.52 3.56
N ALA A 48 12.64 1.33 3.64
CA ALA A 48 13.11 0.25 4.52
C ALA A 48 14.53 -0.21 4.16
N ALA A 49 14.85 -0.36 2.88
CA ALA A 49 16.17 -0.78 2.39
C ALA A 49 17.32 0.22 2.71
N ARG A 50 16.98 1.47 3.04
CA ARG A 50 17.97 2.43 3.56
C ARG A 50 18.27 2.25 5.05
N LEU A 51 17.41 1.55 5.77
CA LEU A 51 17.53 1.31 7.22
C LEU A 51 18.14 -0.05 7.52
N VAL A 52 17.75 -1.10 6.78
CA VAL A 52 18.16 -2.49 6.95
C VAL A 52 18.60 -3.11 5.63
N ALA A 53 19.23 -4.28 5.69
CA ALA A 53 19.51 -5.09 4.51
C ALA A 53 18.20 -5.65 3.92
N GLU A 54 18.15 -5.89 2.61
CA GLU A 54 16.91 -6.30 1.92
C GLU A 54 16.38 -7.64 2.44
N GLU A 55 17.26 -8.57 2.80
CA GLU A 55 16.95 -9.87 3.43
C GLU A 55 16.29 -9.75 4.81
N ASN A 56 16.44 -8.60 5.50
CA ASN A 56 15.80 -8.28 6.76
C ASN A 56 14.47 -7.54 6.58
N ILE A 57 13.95 -7.45 5.35
CA ILE A 57 12.64 -6.87 5.05
C ILE A 57 11.61 -7.98 4.86
N PHE A 58 10.57 -7.94 5.67
CA PHE A 58 9.43 -8.86 5.62
C PHE A 58 8.17 -8.09 5.22
N VAL A 59 7.35 -8.68 4.36
CA VAL A 59 6.09 -8.09 3.94
C VAL A 59 4.95 -9.05 4.25
N VAL A 60 3.96 -8.59 5.02
CA VAL A 60 2.76 -9.37 5.32
C VAL A 60 1.58 -8.86 4.51
N LEU A 61 0.89 -9.75 3.81
CA LEU A 61 -0.29 -9.44 2.99
C LEU A 61 -1.27 -10.62 2.90
N GLU A 62 -2.51 -10.37 2.48
CA GLU A 62 -3.47 -11.46 2.18
C GLU A 62 -2.94 -12.33 1.02
N GLU A 63 -3.07 -13.66 1.12
CA GLU A 63 -2.60 -14.63 0.11
C GLU A 63 -3.07 -14.29 -1.31
N LYS A 64 -4.30 -13.83 -1.47
CA LYS A 64 -4.85 -13.41 -2.77
C LYS A 64 -4.16 -12.19 -3.40
N GLN A 65 -3.41 -11.40 -2.63
CA GLN A 65 -2.65 -10.23 -3.11
C GLN A 65 -1.23 -10.61 -3.53
N ARG A 66 -0.79 -11.85 -3.30
CA ARG A 66 0.55 -12.33 -3.64
C ARG A 66 0.90 -12.13 -5.13
N PRO A 67 0.04 -12.46 -6.10
CA PRO A 67 0.34 -12.21 -7.51
C PRO A 67 0.56 -10.72 -7.82
N LEU A 68 -0.18 -9.84 -7.13
CA LEU A 68 -0.09 -8.40 -7.34
C LEU A 68 1.23 -7.81 -6.80
N ILE A 69 1.71 -8.27 -5.63
CA ILE A 69 3.01 -7.82 -5.12
C ILE A 69 4.15 -8.36 -6.00
N GLU A 70 4.11 -9.62 -6.40
CA GLU A 70 5.11 -10.21 -7.26
C GLU A 70 5.21 -9.47 -8.60
N GLU A 71 4.07 -9.09 -9.19
CA GLU A 71 4.04 -8.29 -10.41
C GLU A 71 4.59 -6.87 -10.20
N ASN A 72 4.27 -6.22 -9.08
CA ASN A 72 4.84 -4.91 -8.72
C ASN A 72 6.36 -4.95 -8.51
N LEU A 73 6.89 -6.06 -8.02
CA LEU A 73 8.32 -6.19 -7.73
C LEU A 73 9.15 -6.75 -8.89
N ARG A 74 8.51 -7.28 -9.93
CA ARG A 74 9.17 -8.00 -11.05
C ARG A 74 10.29 -7.20 -11.73
N SER A 75 10.13 -5.89 -11.87
CA SER A 75 11.11 -5.00 -12.50
C SER A 75 12.01 -4.28 -11.50
N THR A 76 12.09 -4.79 -10.27
CA THR A 76 12.88 -4.21 -9.17
C THR A 76 13.87 -5.23 -8.62
N ASP A 77 14.87 -4.76 -7.89
CA ASP A 77 15.86 -5.61 -7.23
C ASP A 77 15.34 -6.29 -5.96
N PHE A 78 14.11 -6.00 -5.53
CA PHE A 78 13.52 -6.57 -4.31
C PHE A 78 12.99 -7.99 -4.48
N LEU A 79 12.59 -8.37 -5.70
CA LEU A 79 12.05 -9.70 -5.95
C LEU A 79 13.09 -10.80 -5.67
N GLY A 80 12.75 -11.71 -4.77
CA GLY A 80 13.64 -12.80 -4.33
C GLY A 80 14.62 -12.43 -3.21
N LYS A 81 14.71 -11.14 -2.80
CA LYS A 81 15.55 -10.71 -1.69
C LYS A 81 14.75 -10.47 -0.41
N ILE A 82 13.56 -9.87 -0.53
CA ILE A 82 12.66 -9.68 0.61
C ILE A 82 11.85 -10.95 0.89
N LYS A 83 11.33 -11.07 2.12
CA LYS A 83 10.52 -12.21 2.54
C LYS A 83 9.03 -11.85 2.54
N ILE A 84 8.23 -12.63 1.82
CA ILE A 84 6.79 -12.42 1.69
C ILE A 84 6.05 -13.46 2.53
N ILE A 85 5.32 -12.99 3.53
CA ILE A 85 4.47 -13.78 4.42
C ILE A 85 3.02 -13.55 4.03
N THR A 86 2.25 -14.62 3.89
CA THR A 86 0.85 -14.51 3.49
C THR A 86 -0.10 -14.89 4.62
N GLU A 87 -1.07 -14.01 4.88
CA GLU A 87 -2.23 -14.32 5.70
C GLU A 87 -3.26 -15.07 4.84
N PRO A 88 -3.85 -16.18 5.31
CA PRO A 88 -4.90 -16.87 4.56
C PRO A 88 -6.13 -15.98 4.31
N VAL A 89 -6.42 -15.06 5.23
CA VAL A 89 -7.48 -14.05 5.18
C VAL A 89 -7.11 -12.87 6.09
N GLY A 90 -7.37 -11.62 5.69
CA GLY A 90 -7.05 -10.44 6.51
C GLY A 90 -7.84 -10.42 7.84
N ARG A 91 -7.13 -10.21 8.96
CA ARG A 91 -7.65 -10.13 10.32
C ARG A 91 -7.18 -8.88 11.07
N ASN A 92 -6.95 -7.77 10.31
CA ASN A 92 -6.43 -6.53 10.85
C ASN A 92 -4.96 -6.62 11.31
N THR A 93 -4.41 -5.57 11.91
CA THR A 93 -2.97 -5.42 12.12
C THR A 93 -2.40 -6.27 13.25
N ALA A 94 -3.17 -6.60 14.31
CA ALA A 94 -2.61 -7.39 15.40
C ALA A 94 -2.22 -8.82 14.96
N PRO A 95 -3.08 -9.63 14.32
CA PRO A 95 -2.68 -10.95 13.82
C PRO A 95 -1.57 -10.88 12.77
N ALA A 96 -1.60 -9.88 11.86
CA ALA A 96 -0.58 -9.71 10.83
C ALA A 96 0.82 -9.42 11.42
N ILE A 97 0.90 -8.52 12.40
CA ILE A 97 2.16 -8.19 13.10
C ILE A 97 2.68 -9.43 13.84
N LEU A 98 1.82 -10.13 14.58
CA LEU A 98 2.25 -11.31 15.32
C LEU A 98 2.77 -12.40 14.38
N LEU A 99 2.05 -12.67 13.27
CA LEU A 99 2.48 -13.66 12.27
C LEU A 99 3.87 -13.31 11.70
N GLY A 100 4.06 -12.07 11.26
CA GLY A 100 5.33 -11.62 10.71
C GLY A 100 6.45 -11.57 11.76
N MET A 101 6.14 -11.16 12.98
CA MET A 101 7.10 -11.09 14.08
C MET A 101 7.61 -12.48 14.48
N LEU A 102 6.74 -13.49 14.60
CA LEU A 102 7.17 -14.85 14.96
C LEU A 102 8.06 -15.49 13.89
N GLU A 103 7.86 -15.14 12.62
CA GLU A 103 8.79 -15.57 11.56
C GLU A 103 10.18 -14.92 11.74
N ILE A 104 10.23 -13.62 12.05
CA ILE A 104 11.50 -12.93 12.34
C ILE A 104 12.18 -13.52 13.59
N VAL A 105 11.42 -13.76 14.68
CA VAL A 105 11.94 -14.35 15.92
C VAL A 105 12.54 -15.74 15.70
N SER A 106 11.98 -16.52 14.78
CA SER A 106 12.53 -17.83 14.43
C SER A 106 13.94 -17.77 13.81
N GLU A 107 14.30 -16.62 13.23
CA GLU A 107 15.64 -16.36 12.68
C GLU A 107 16.55 -15.65 13.68
N ASP A 108 16.01 -14.71 14.47
CA ASP A 108 16.75 -13.90 15.44
C ASP A 108 15.90 -13.53 16.66
N GLU A 109 16.10 -14.22 17.77
CA GLU A 109 15.41 -13.94 19.04
C GLU A 109 15.72 -12.56 19.61
N GLY A 110 16.88 -11.97 19.27
CA GLY A 110 17.35 -10.66 19.73
C GLY A 110 16.84 -9.48 18.91
N SER A 111 16.00 -9.74 17.90
CA SER A 111 15.60 -8.76 16.90
C SER A 111 14.89 -7.54 17.47
N VAL A 112 15.20 -6.36 16.91
CA VAL A 112 14.42 -5.13 16.98
C VAL A 112 13.66 -4.98 15.68
N ILE A 113 12.35 -4.83 15.75
CA ILE A 113 11.46 -4.81 14.60
C ILE A 113 10.86 -3.41 14.42
N MET A 114 11.00 -2.89 13.23
CA MET A 114 10.28 -1.71 12.76
C MET A 114 9.06 -2.17 11.96
N VAL A 115 7.87 -1.74 12.33
CA VAL A 115 6.63 -2.04 11.61
C VAL A 115 6.20 -0.81 10.83
N PHE A 116 6.06 -0.94 9.50
CA PHE A 116 5.63 0.14 8.61
C PHE A 116 4.38 -0.24 7.81
N PRO A 117 3.33 0.60 7.79
CA PRO A 117 2.27 0.49 6.81
C PRO A 117 2.80 0.73 5.40
N SER A 118 2.35 -0.05 4.43
CA SER A 118 2.79 0.06 3.03
C SER A 118 2.05 1.13 2.22
N ASP A 119 1.01 1.72 2.81
CA ASP A 119 0.07 2.60 2.10
C ASP A 119 0.11 4.06 2.59
N HIS A 120 1.13 4.42 3.36
CA HIS A 120 1.37 5.79 3.82
C HIS A 120 2.41 6.50 2.97
N VAL A 121 2.23 7.80 2.78
CA VAL A 121 3.28 8.69 2.26
C VAL A 121 4.10 9.21 3.42
N VAL A 122 5.40 9.00 3.38
CA VAL A 122 6.33 9.39 4.43
C VAL A 122 7.56 10.02 3.79
N GLY A 123 7.98 11.18 4.27
CA GLY A 123 9.24 11.80 3.87
C GLY A 123 10.41 10.90 4.29
N ASP A 124 11.30 10.63 3.33
CA ASP A 124 12.47 9.77 3.53
C ASP A 124 13.75 10.61 3.47
N ASP A 125 13.93 11.43 4.45
CA ASP A 125 15.09 12.29 4.64
C ASP A 125 15.91 11.90 5.89
N GLU A 126 16.96 12.64 6.17
CA GLU A 126 17.78 12.41 7.37
C GLU A 126 16.97 12.61 8.66
N ASN A 127 15.97 13.49 8.64
CA ASN A 127 15.08 13.71 9.77
C ASN A 127 14.30 12.45 10.12
N PHE A 128 13.72 11.75 9.11
CA PHE A 128 13.05 10.46 9.34
C PHE A 128 14.02 9.41 9.92
N ARG A 129 15.22 9.29 9.35
CA ARG A 129 16.24 8.34 9.84
C ARG A 129 16.69 8.63 11.26
N ASP A 130 16.78 9.90 11.66
CA ASP A 130 17.09 10.29 13.03
C ASP A 130 15.99 9.86 14.00
N HIS A 131 14.72 10.08 13.66
CA HIS A 131 13.60 9.61 14.48
C HIS A 131 13.59 8.08 14.63
N VAL A 132 13.93 7.34 13.55
CA VAL A 132 14.07 5.87 13.63
C VAL A 132 15.20 5.46 14.57
N ARG A 133 16.37 6.11 14.53
CA ARG A 133 17.48 5.79 15.47
C ARG A 133 17.07 6.01 16.93
N ARG A 134 16.36 7.10 17.21
CA ARG A 134 15.83 7.41 18.54
C ARG A 134 14.79 6.37 18.99
N ALA A 135 13.91 5.94 18.09
CA ALA A 135 12.93 4.90 18.37
C ALA A 135 13.60 3.54 18.68
N VAL A 136 14.61 3.16 17.90
CA VAL A 136 15.38 1.93 18.16
C VAL A 136 16.08 1.99 19.53
N SER A 137 16.67 3.13 19.89
CA SER A 137 17.29 3.32 21.20
C SER A 137 16.31 3.10 22.37
N LEU A 138 15.07 3.62 22.25
CA LEU A 138 14.03 3.37 23.27
C LEU A 138 13.51 1.93 23.26
N ALA A 139 13.43 1.30 22.08
CA ALA A 139 13.03 -0.10 21.97
C ALA A 139 14.05 -1.03 22.64
N GLU A 140 15.34 -0.69 22.62
CA GLU A 140 16.39 -1.38 23.38
C GLU A 140 16.21 -1.31 24.90
N ASP A 141 15.41 -0.38 25.40
CA ASP A 141 14.98 -0.28 26.81
C ASP A 141 13.60 -0.92 27.05
N ASP A 142 13.19 -1.84 26.21
CA ASP A 142 11.92 -2.58 26.27
C ASP A 142 10.65 -1.72 26.15
N TYR A 143 10.74 -0.51 25.54
CA TYR A 143 9.55 0.24 25.13
C TYR A 143 8.99 -0.23 23.79
N ILE A 144 7.67 -0.12 23.63
CA ILE A 144 6.99 -0.20 22.33
C ILE A 144 6.80 1.24 21.86
N VAL A 145 7.58 1.63 20.88
CA VAL A 145 7.70 3.02 20.43
C VAL A 145 6.83 3.25 19.21
N CYS A 146 6.03 4.31 19.21
CA CYS A 146 5.35 4.81 18.01
C CYS A 146 5.83 6.22 17.65
N PHE A 147 5.61 6.61 16.38
CA PHE A 147 5.91 7.96 15.90
C PHE A 147 4.64 8.80 15.98
N GLY A 148 4.69 9.88 16.77
CA GLY A 148 3.59 10.79 16.99
C GLY A 148 3.70 12.01 16.10
N ILE A 149 2.77 12.18 15.17
CA ILE A 149 2.74 13.35 14.27
C ILE A 149 1.99 14.50 14.94
N THR A 150 2.55 15.69 14.89
CA THR A 150 1.88 16.88 15.44
C THR A 150 0.58 17.17 14.67
N PRO A 151 -0.59 17.18 15.34
CA PRO A 151 -1.85 17.46 14.68
C PRO A 151 -1.89 18.88 14.12
N SER A 152 -2.41 19.03 12.90
CA SER A 152 -2.67 20.33 12.26
C SER A 152 -4.16 20.64 12.14
N VAL A 153 -5.01 19.60 12.21
CA VAL A 153 -6.48 19.68 12.13
C VAL A 153 -7.11 18.64 13.08
N PRO A 154 -8.38 18.75 13.45
CA PRO A 154 -9.05 17.77 14.32
C PRO A 154 -9.52 16.55 13.50
N GLU A 155 -8.58 15.76 12.98
CA GLU A 155 -8.88 14.59 12.14
C GLU A 155 -9.46 13.44 12.98
N THR A 156 -10.64 12.95 12.61
CA THR A 156 -11.35 11.88 13.33
C THR A 156 -11.01 10.48 12.80
N GLY A 157 -10.32 10.40 11.67
CA GLY A 157 -9.87 9.14 11.05
C GLY A 157 -8.63 8.56 11.71
N TYR A 158 -7.95 9.31 12.58
CA TYR A 158 -6.69 8.93 13.22
C TYR A 158 -6.84 8.54 14.67
N GLY A 159 -5.91 7.72 15.16
CA GLY A 159 -5.66 7.55 16.58
C GLY A 159 -4.89 8.75 17.15
N TYR A 160 -5.13 9.06 18.41
CA TYR A 160 -4.45 10.12 19.15
C TYR A 160 -3.68 9.57 20.35
N ILE A 161 -2.47 10.11 20.57
CA ILE A 161 -1.57 9.71 21.64
C ILE A 161 -1.32 10.89 22.54
N GLU A 162 -1.67 10.79 23.82
CA GLU A 162 -1.28 11.78 24.84
C GLU A 162 0.13 11.48 25.33
N GLY A 163 1.06 12.43 25.13
CA GLY A 163 2.41 12.38 25.68
C GLY A 163 2.41 12.64 27.18
N GLY A 164 3.18 11.87 27.93
CA GLY A 164 3.36 11.97 29.38
C GLY A 164 4.79 12.38 29.74
N GLU A 165 5.39 11.63 30.67
CA GLU A 165 6.75 11.86 31.17
C GLU A 165 7.80 11.78 30.07
N SER A 166 8.80 12.66 30.16
CA SER A 166 9.93 12.66 29.23
C SER A 166 10.82 11.45 29.44
N LEU A 167 11.18 10.80 28.32
CA LEU A 167 12.16 9.74 28.24
C LEU A 167 13.43 10.27 27.58
N ARG A 168 14.48 9.43 27.53
CA ARG A 168 15.69 9.75 26.77
C ARG A 168 15.39 9.93 25.29
N ASP A 169 16.31 10.46 24.53
CA ASP A 169 16.24 10.67 23.07
C ASP A 169 15.02 11.48 22.62
N GLY A 170 14.44 12.30 23.52
CA GLY A 170 13.28 13.14 23.27
C GLY A 170 11.96 12.36 23.11
N GLY A 171 11.92 11.11 23.54
CA GLY A 171 10.70 10.33 23.64
C GLY A 171 9.84 10.77 24.83
N LEU A 172 8.56 10.41 24.79
CA LEU A 172 7.62 10.59 25.87
C LEU A 172 6.94 9.26 26.19
N ARG A 173 6.70 8.98 27.48
CA ARG A 173 5.86 7.84 27.86
C ARG A 173 4.42 8.10 27.38
N ILE A 174 3.75 7.10 26.84
CA ILE A 174 2.35 7.22 26.48
C ILE A 174 1.51 7.24 27.76
N LYS A 175 0.70 8.30 27.91
CA LYS A 175 -0.25 8.43 29.00
C LYS A 175 -1.62 7.88 28.63
N ARG A 176 -2.06 8.12 27.39
CA ARG A 176 -3.28 7.55 26.81
C ARG A 176 -3.10 7.35 25.29
N PHE A 177 -3.73 6.31 24.81
CA PHE A 177 -3.88 6.05 23.39
C PHE A 177 -5.38 5.94 23.09
N ILE A 178 -5.88 6.70 22.10
CA ILE A 178 -7.32 6.81 21.81
C ILE A 178 -7.51 6.63 20.30
N GLU A 179 -8.20 5.60 19.91
CA GLU A 179 -8.45 5.29 18.49
C GLU A 179 -9.73 5.99 18.02
N LYS A 180 -9.61 6.86 17.01
CA LYS A 180 -10.69 7.52 16.28
C LYS A 180 -11.71 8.22 17.19
N PRO A 181 -11.35 9.35 17.83
CA PRO A 181 -12.23 10.12 18.70
C PRO A 181 -13.35 10.82 17.90
N SER A 182 -14.36 11.36 18.61
CA SER A 182 -15.35 12.27 17.99
C SER A 182 -14.72 13.60 17.57
N ALA A 183 -15.39 14.36 16.70
CA ALA A 183 -14.88 15.65 16.22
C ALA A 183 -14.67 16.67 17.35
N GLU A 184 -15.55 16.67 18.35
CA GLU A 184 -15.46 17.53 19.52
C GLU A 184 -14.21 17.19 20.33
N VAL A 185 -13.98 15.90 20.59
CA VAL A 185 -12.82 15.39 21.34
C VAL A 185 -11.52 15.64 20.57
N ALA A 186 -11.51 15.42 19.25
CA ALA A 186 -10.36 15.71 18.41
C ALA A 186 -9.98 17.19 18.43
N SER A 187 -10.99 18.09 18.46
CA SER A 187 -10.77 19.54 18.58
C SER A 187 -10.15 19.93 19.93
N GLU A 188 -10.59 19.29 21.01
CA GLU A 188 -10.00 19.49 22.35
C GLU A 188 -8.54 19.03 22.39
N TYR A 189 -8.22 17.90 21.77
CA TYR A 189 -6.85 17.37 21.70
C TYR A 189 -5.91 18.28 20.90
N LEU A 190 -6.40 18.84 19.79
CA LEU A 190 -5.64 19.80 18.98
C LEU A 190 -5.28 21.05 19.82
N LEU A 191 -6.22 21.58 20.61
CA LEU A 191 -6.02 22.77 21.44
C LEU A 191 -5.09 22.52 22.63
N SER A 192 -5.04 21.32 23.16
CA SER A 192 -4.23 20.98 24.35
C SER A 192 -2.73 20.97 24.10
N GLY A 193 -2.30 20.71 22.86
CA GLY A 193 -0.90 20.76 22.41
C GLY A 193 -0.01 19.61 22.88
N ASN A 194 -0.53 18.62 23.62
CA ASN A 194 0.21 17.45 24.11
C ASN A 194 -0.26 16.13 23.50
N PHE A 195 -1.11 16.20 22.47
CA PHE A 195 -1.54 15.05 21.68
C PHE A 195 -0.86 15.00 20.34
N PHE A 196 -0.63 13.78 19.88
CA PHE A 196 -0.03 13.46 18.59
C PHE A 196 -0.94 12.49 17.82
N TRP A 197 -0.97 12.59 16.49
CA TRP A 197 -1.57 11.55 15.68
C TRP A 197 -0.71 10.29 15.69
N ASN A 198 -1.32 9.13 15.81
CA ASN A 198 -0.67 7.86 15.63
C ASN A 198 -0.34 7.64 14.15
N SER A 199 0.94 7.53 13.83
CA SER A 199 1.39 7.26 12.45
C SER A 199 1.16 5.80 12.00
N GLY A 200 0.80 4.90 12.92
CA GLY A 200 0.72 3.46 12.63
C GLY A 200 2.08 2.78 12.40
N MET A 201 3.18 3.49 12.63
CA MET A 201 4.54 2.95 12.58
C MET A 201 5.03 2.67 14.00
N PHE A 202 5.62 1.49 14.21
CA PHE A 202 6.09 1.05 15.52
C PHE A 202 7.52 0.54 15.47
N VAL A 203 8.23 0.65 16.60
CA VAL A 203 9.56 0.04 16.82
C VAL A 203 9.57 -0.62 18.19
N PHE A 204 9.98 -1.88 18.25
CA PHE A 204 10.03 -2.63 19.51
C PHE A 204 11.01 -3.79 19.42
N ARG A 205 11.49 -4.28 20.57
CA ARG A 205 12.09 -5.61 20.63
C ARG A 205 11.03 -6.68 20.41
N ALA A 206 11.33 -7.65 19.57
CA ALA A 206 10.42 -8.75 19.31
C ALA A 206 9.94 -9.44 20.60
N ARG A 207 10.86 -9.76 21.51
CA ARG A 207 10.54 -10.38 22.79
C ARG A 207 9.56 -9.54 23.63
N THR A 208 9.79 -8.24 23.73
CA THR A 208 8.91 -7.33 24.48
C THR A 208 7.49 -7.38 23.93
N MET A 209 7.35 -7.34 22.59
CA MET A 209 6.05 -7.37 21.95
C MET A 209 5.38 -8.76 22.06
N VAL A 210 6.13 -9.86 21.98
CA VAL A 210 5.62 -11.22 22.22
C VAL A 210 5.04 -11.35 23.63
N ASP A 211 5.76 -10.84 24.65
CA ASP A 211 5.32 -10.86 26.04
C ASP A 211 3.98 -10.07 26.21
N GLU A 212 3.88 -8.89 25.58
CA GLU A 212 2.65 -8.09 25.60
C GLU A 212 1.49 -8.79 24.88
N TYR A 213 1.72 -9.44 23.74
CA TYR A 213 0.68 -10.23 23.06
C TYR A 213 0.18 -11.38 23.92
N ALA A 214 1.08 -12.11 24.56
CA ALA A 214 0.71 -13.25 25.42
C ALA A 214 -0.19 -12.82 26.59
N VAL A 215 0.04 -11.61 27.16
CA VAL A 215 -0.71 -11.10 28.30
C VAL A 215 -1.98 -10.36 27.89
N LEU A 216 -1.87 -9.48 26.86
CA LEU A 216 -2.94 -8.54 26.52
C LEU A 216 -3.94 -9.08 25.48
N CYS A 217 -3.53 -9.99 24.61
CA CYS A 217 -4.42 -10.59 23.61
C CYS A 217 -4.14 -12.09 23.36
N PRO A 218 -4.33 -12.95 24.40
CA PRO A 218 -4.09 -14.39 24.30
C PRO A 218 -4.91 -15.06 23.19
N ASP A 219 -6.12 -14.59 22.92
CA ASP A 219 -6.98 -15.10 21.84
C ASP A 219 -6.37 -14.95 20.43
N VAL A 220 -5.44 -14.03 20.25
CA VAL A 220 -4.66 -13.87 19.01
C VAL A 220 -3.33 -14.64 19.14
N TYR A 221 -2.69 -14.52 20.32
CA TYR A 221 -1.34 -15.05 20.54
C TYR A 221 -1.32 -16.59 20.48
N GLU A 222 -2.13 -17.26 21.28
CA GLU A 222 -2.07 -18.71 21.46
C GLU A 222 -2.23 -19.47 20.13
N PRO A 223 -3.28 -19.20 19.29
CA PRO A 223 -3.46 -19.98 18.06
C PRO A 223 -2.34 -19.75 17.04
N ILE A 224 -1.76 -18.53 16.95
CA ILE A 224 -0.66 -18.24 16.03
C ILE A 224 0.64 -18.84 16.55
N HIS A 225 0.90 -18.74 17.86
CA HIS A 225 2.11 -19.27 18.47
C HIS A 225 2.15 -20.81 18.41
N GLU A 226 1.05 -21.48 18.66
CA GLU A 226 0.95 -22.93 18.51
C GLU A 226 1.18 -23.39 17.06
N ALA A 227 0.66 -22.62 16.10
CA ALA A 227 0.87 -22.87 14.68
C ALA A 227 2.27 -22.50 14.17
N SER A 228 3.06 -21.68 14.88
CA SER A 228 4.40 -21.24 14.45
C SER A 228 5.40 -22.42 14.28
N ARG A 229 5.06 -23.60 14.78
CA ARG A 229 5.76 -24.88 14.52
C ARG A 229 5.34 -25.56 13.19
N GLY A 230 4.44 -24.92 12.39
CA GLY A 230 3.94 -25.36 11.11
C GLY A 230 3.10 -24.27 10.44
N LYS A 231 2.53 -24.51 9.24
CA LYS A 231 1.65 -23.53 8.60
C LYS A 231 0.31 -23.43 9.36
N ILE A 232 -0.07 -22.20 9.74
CA ILE A 232 -1.39 -21.95 10.31
C ILE A 232 -2.49 -22.27 9.26
N SER A 233 -3.50 -23.07 9.66
CA SER A 233 -4.59 -23.39 8.75
C SER A 233 -5.51 -22.18 8.53
N ARG A 234 -6.15 -22.15 7.35
CA ARG A 234 -7.10 -21.08 7.00
C ARG A 234 -8.23 -20.94 8.02
N ASP A 235 -8.77 -22.04 8.51
CA ASP A 235 -9.90 -22.04 9.45
C ASP A 235 -9.49 -21.48 10.81
N VAL A 236 -8.33 -21.86 11.33
CA VAL A 236 -7.78 -21.31 12.57
C VAL A 236 -7.56 -19.81 12.43
N TYR A 237 -6.87 -19.37 11.37
CA TYR A 237 -6.60 -17.95 11.16
C TYR A 237 -7.89 -17.14 10.92
N ALA A 238 -8.87 -17.70 10.20
CA ALA A 238 -10.17 -17.08 9.99
C ALA A 238 -11.01 -16.96 11.28
N GLY A 239 -10.76 -17.80 12.28
CA GLY A 239 -11.37 -17.72 13.60
C GLY A 239 -10.79 -16.65 14.52
N LEU A 240 -9.62 -16.10 14.21
CA LEU A 240 -8.98 -15.08 15.06
C LEU A 240 -9.82 -13.80 15.16
N PRO A 241 -9.75 -13.09 16.30
CA PRO A 241 -10.30 -11.75 16.42
C PRO A 241 -9.73 -10.81 15.34
N SER A 242 -10.60 -10.05 14.66
CA SER A 242 -10.18 -9.01 13.71
C SER A 242 -9.99 -7.70 14.48
N VAL A 243 -8.78 -7.47 15.00
CA VAL A 243 -8.47 -6.36 15.89
C VAL A 243 -7.18 -5.65 15.46
N PRO A 244 -7.15 -4.29 15.46
CA PRO A 244 -5.91 -3.54 15.24
C PRO A 244 -4.98 -3.66 16.45
N VAL A 245 -3.67 -3.60 16.22
CA VAL A 245 -2.64 -3.62 17.27
C VAL A 245 -2.81 -2.47 18.26
N ASP A 246 -3.34 -1.36 17.78
CA ASP A 246 -3.66 -0.19 18.57
C ASP A 246 -4.56 -0.55 19.77
N ARG A 247 -5.67 -1.26 19.52
CA ARG A 247 -6.60 -1.71 20.56
C ARG A 247 -6.14 -2.97 21.29
N ALA A 248 -5.47 -3.88 20.58
CA ALA A 248 -5.01 -5.12 21.17
C ALA A 248 -3.90 -4.91 22.19
N VAL A 249 -2.96 -4.00 21.89
CA VAL A 249 -1.74 -3.77 22.67
C VAL A 249 -1.61 -2.32 23.11
N MET A 250 -1.61 -1.34 22.18
CA MET A 250 -1.17 0.02 22.48
C MET A 250 -2.06 0.79 23.47
N GLU A 251 -3.37 0.58 23.46
CA GLU A 251 -4.29 1.18 24.44
C GLU A 251 -4.12 0.59 25.87
N ARG A 252 -3.45 -0.55 26.00
CA ARG A 252 -3.44 -1.38 27.21
C ARG A 252 -2.05 -1.56 27.82
N THR A 253 -1.00 -1.45 27.01
CA THR A 253 0.38 -1.65 27.48
C THR A 253 0.85 -0.52 28.40
N SER A 254 1.64 -0.87 29.40
CA SER A 254 2.38 0.10 30.22
C SER A 254 3.77 0.44 29.64
N ARG A 255 4.17 -0.22 28.56
CA ARG A 255 5.47 -0.06 27.90
C ARG A 255 5.42 0.90 26.72
N GLY A 256 4.32 1.59 26.48
CA GLY A 256 4.16 2.49 25.34
C GLY A 256 5.03 3.75 25.46
N ALA A 257 5.74 4.08 24.38
CA ALA A 257 6.44 5.35 24.22
C ALA A 257 6.10 5.99 22.88
N VAL A 258 6.14 7.32 22.80
CA VAL A 258 5.94 8.08 21.57
C VAL A 258 7.13 9.00 21.33
N ILE A 259 7.60 9.05 20.09
CA ILE A 259 8.56 10.05 19.62
C ILE A 259 7.79 11.13 18.86
N PRO A 260 7.69 12.38 19.39
CA PRO A 260 7.19 13.50 18.63
C PRO A 260 7.97 13.66 17.33
N SER A 261 7.29 13.62 16.21
CA SER A 261 7.89 13.50 14.87
C SER A 261 7.50 14.65 13.97
N SER A 262 8.47 15.18 13.22
CA SER A 262 8.33 16.34 12.35
C SER A 262 8.60 16.04 10.87
N PHE A 263 8.84 14.79 10.51
CA PHE A 263 8.94 14.40 9.10
C PHE A 263 7.57 14.46 8.41
N PRO A 264 7.50 14.76 7.12
CA PRO A 264 6.25 14.72 6.37
C PRO A 264 5.61 13.35 6.43
N TRP A 265 4.32 13.31 6.80
CA TRP A 265 3.57 12.06 6.91
C TRP A 265 2.09 12.27 6.57
N SER A 266 1.50 11.34 5.84
CA SER A 266 0.06 11.22 5.64
C SER A 266 -0.31 9.77 5.39
N ASP A 267 -1.44 9.33 5.94
CA ASP A 267 -2.02 8.05 5.55
C ASP A 267 -2.75 8.13 4.20
N VAL A 268 -2.92 9.33 3.62
CA VAL A 268 -3.66 9.57 2.37
C VAL A 268 -4.97 8.76 2.32
N GLY A 269 -5.71 8.79 3.42
CA GLY A 269 -6.91 7.97 3.63
C GLY A 269 -8.16 8.51 2.92
N SER A 270 -8.12 9.74 2.40
CA SER A 270 -9.20 10.38 1.66
C SER A 270 -8.64 11.35 0.61
N TRP A 271 -9.49 11.82 -0.32
CA TRP A 271 -9.10 12.87 -1.29
C TRP A 271 -8.81 14.21 -0.60
N ARG A 272 -9.43 14.49 0.55
CA ARG A 272 -9.10 15.66 1.37
C ARG A 272 -7.67 15.58 1.91
N LEU A 273 -7.27 14.45 2.49
CA LEU A 273 -5.93 14.23 3.00
C LEU A 273 -4.88 14.20 1.88
N PHE A 274 -5.26 13.68 0.70
CA PHE A 274 -4.45 13.79 -0.50
C PHE A 274 -4.21 15.26 -0.85
N TYR A 275 -5.27 16.06 -0.96
CA TYR A 275 -5.16 17.49 -1.25
C TYR A 275 -4.28 18.22 -0.24
N GLU A 276 -4.44 17.95 1.07
CA GLU A 276 -3.64 18.62 2.10
C GLU A 276 -2.14 18.33 1.98
N PHE A 277 -1.78 17.11 1.63
CA PHE A 277 -0.40 16.64 1.62
C PHE A 277 0.38 17.07 0.37
N PHE A 278 -0.25 17.10 -0.80
CA PHE A 278 0.45 17.36 -2.05
C PHE A 278 0.67 18.85 -2.36
N PRO A 279 1.75 19.19 -3.13
CA PRO A 279 2.02 20.55 -3.54
C PRO A 279 0.84 21.17 -4.30
N LYS A 280 0.64 22.47 -4.11
CA LYS A 280 -0.44 23.24 -4.72
C LYS A 280 0.10 24.29 -5.68
N ASP A 281 -0.67 24.60 -6.72
CA ASP A 281 -0.41 25.72 -7.61
C ASP A 281 -0.68 27.08 -6.90
N SER A 282 -0.53 28.20 -7.63
CA SER A 282 -0.77 29.54 -7.10
C SER A 282 -2.22 29.81 -6.66
N GLU A 283 -3.18 29.07 -7.20
CA GLU A 283 -4.60 29.16 -6.87
C GLU A 283 -5.02 28.13 -5.79
N GLY A 284 -4.06 27.40 -5.25
CA GLY A 284 -4.28 26.37 -4.23
C GLY A 284 -4.81 25.04 -4.78
N ASN A 285 -4.61 24.73 -6.06
CA ASN A 285 -5.05 23.46 -6.64
C ASN A 285 -3.94 22.41 -6.61
N VAL A 286 -4.32 21.14 -6.42
CA VAL A 286 -3.49 19.97 -6.72
C VAL A 286 -3.89 19.45 -8.10
N ILE A 287 -2.95 19.41 -9.04
CA ILE A 287 -3.18 19.04 -10.44
C ILE A 287 -2.31 17.85 -10.80
N GLU A 288 -2.92 16.83 -11.40
CA GLU A 288 -2.18 15.66 -11.91
C GLU A 288 -2.79 15.17 -13.23
N GLY A 289 -1.93 14.93 -14.23
CA GLY A 289 -2.34 14.46 -15.57
C GLY A 289 -2.69 15.57 -16.54
N ASP A 290 -3.48 15.24 -17.58
CA ASP A 290 -3.87 16.20 -18.64
C ASP A 290 -5.08 17.04 -18.18
N VAL A 291 -4.80 18.20 -17.58
CA VAL A 291 -5.80 19.05 -16.92
C VAL A 291 -5.68 20.50 -17.34
N ILE A 292 -6.80 21.13 -17.65
CA ILE A 292 -6.90 22.58 -17.89
C ILE A 292 -7.89 23.20 -16.89
N LEU A 293 -7.42 24.21 -16.13
CA LEU A 293 -8.24 24.93 -15.16
C LEU A 293 -8.50 26.37 -15.60
N ARG A 294 -9.72 26.87 -15.33
CA ARG A 294 -10.10 28.30 -15.44
C ARG A 294 -10.94 28.70 -14.24
N ASP A 295 -10.60 29.79 -13.58
CA ASP A 295 -11.35 30.34 -12.44
C ASP A 295 -11.63 29.24 -11.36
N THR A 296 -10.68 28.35 -11.16
CA THR A 296 -10.76 27.19 -10.26
C THR A 296 -9.71 27.30 -9.17
N GLY A 297 -10.12 27.09 -7.91
CA GLY A 297 -9.20 27.24 -6.77
C GLY A 297 -9.52 26.31 -5.59
N GLY A 298 -8.49 25.99 -4.80
CA GLY A 298 -8.63 25.16 -3.59
C GLY A 298 -9.12 23.74 -3.90
N SER A 299 -8.77 23.17 -5.06
CA SER A 299 -9.37 21.94 -5.59
C SER A 299 -8.33 20.89 -5.92
N ILE A 300 -8.73 19.62 -5.98
CA ILE A 300 -7.93 18.55 -6.56
C ILE A 300 -8.53 18.09 -7.87
N VAL A 301 -7.73 18.10 -8.94
CA VAL A 301 -8.12 17.58 -10.25
C VAL A 301 -7.06 16.61 -10.73
N LYS A 302 -7.45 15.33 -10.81
CA LYS A 302 -6.57 14.24 -11.27
C LYS A 302 -7.18 13.58 -12.49
N SER A 303 -6.41 13.52 -13.57
CA SER A 303 -6.73 12.81 -14.80
C SER A 303 -5.75 11.67 -15.02
N SER A 304 -6.27 10.48 -15.21
CA SER A 304 -5.45 9.28 -15.49
C SER A 304 -5.45 8.90 -16.97
N SER A 305 -6.42 9.38 -17.77
CA SER A 305 -6.55 8.91 -19.15
C SER A 305 -7.08 9.92 -20.16
N ARG A 306 -7.78 10.98 -19.75
CA ARG A 306 -8.45 11.93 -20.65
C ARG A 306 -8.09 13.35 -20.29
N LEU A 307 -8.20 14.27 -21.26
CA LEU A 307 -8.20 15.69 -20.96
C LEU A 307 -9.39 16.03 -20.04
N VAL A 308 -9.11 16.64 -18.89
CA VAL A 308 -10.11 17.14 -17.94
C VAL A 308 -10.05 18.67 -17.90
N CYS A 309 -11.14 19.33 -18.26
CA CYS A 309 -11.27 20.78 -18.18
C CYS A 309 -12.22 21.15 -17.05
N VAL A 310 -11.80 22.00 -16.12
CA VAL A 310 -12.61 22.49 -15.00
C VAL A 310 -12.66 24.01 -15.03
N SER A 311 -13.85 24.60 -14.88
CA SER A 311 -14.04 26.05 -14.92
C SER A 311 -15.03 26.53 -13.87
N GLY A 312 -14.68 27.60 -13.15
CA GLY A 312 -15.56 28.29 -12.20
C GLY A 312 -15.90 27.53 -10.93
N LEU A 313 -15.12 26.51 -10.55
CA LEU A 313 -15.36 25.70 -9.36
C LEU A 313 -14.31 25.96 -8.28
N ARG A 314 -14.72 25.79 -7.02
CA ARG A 314 -13.86 25.87 -5.85
C ARG A 314 -14.14 24.73 -4.87
N ASN A 315 -13.12 24.30 -4.12
CA ASN A 315 -13.22 23.27 -3.08
C ASN A 315 -13.82 21.94 -3.62
N VAL A 316 -13.38 21.50 -4.82
CA VAL A 316 -13.87 20.27 -5.44
C VAL A 316 -12.78 19.22 -5.61
N ALA A 317 -13.18 17.97 -5.54
CA ALA A 317 -12.39 16.82 -5.99
C ALA A 317 -12.95 16.33 -7.34
N VAL A 318 -12.12 16.34 -8.37
CA VAL A 318 -12.44 15.77 -9.70
C VAL A 318 -11.39 14.72 -10.01
N ILE A 319 -11.79 13.46 -9.96
CA ILE A 319 -10.91 12.31 -10.14
C ILE A 319 -11.39 11.48 -11.31
N GLU A 320 -10.62 11.47 -12.38
CA GLU A 320 -10.89 10.73 -13.60
C GLU A 320 -9.99 9.50 -13.68
N THR A 321 -10.60 8.37 -13.99
CA THR A 321 -9.94 7.13 -14.40
C THR A 321 -10.56 6.62 -15.71
N ARG A 322 -9.94 5.62 -16.35
CA ARG A 322 -10.40 5.08 -17.64
C ARG A 322 -11.89 4.67 -17.65
N ASP A 323 -12.42 4.27 -16.51
CA ASP A 323 -13.74 3.66 -16.35
C ASP A 323 -14.70 4.44 -15.43
N ALA A 324 -14.23 5.47 -14.74
CA ALA A 324 -15.06 6.24 -13.83
C ALA A 324 -14.59 7.69 -13.67
N VAL A 325 -15.53 8.57 -13.36
CA VAL A 325 -15.27 9.95 -12.92
C VAL A 325 -15.97 10.15 -11.57
N PHE A 326 -15.22 10.60 -10.58
CA PHE A 326 -15.73 11.00 -9.28
C PHE A 326 -15.64 12.53 -9.16
N VAL A 327 -16.76 13.18 -8.87
CA VAL A 327 -16.81 14.62 -8.61
C VAL A 327 -17.55 14.85 -7.29
N SER A 328 -16.92 15.57 -6.38
CA SER A 328 -17.47 15.84 -5.05
C SER A 328 -16.99 17.20 -4.55
N ASP A 329 -17.72 17.80 -3.62
CA ASP A 329 -17.15 18.76 -2.72
C ASP A 329 -15.95 18.10 -1.99
N LEU A 330 -14.84 18.83 -1.83
CA LEU A 330 -13.61 18.26 -1.28
C LEU A 330 -13.79 17.83 0.19
N ASP A 331 -14.63 18.54 0.95
CA ASP A 331 -14.93 18.21 2.35
C ASP A 331 -15.81 16.95 2.50
N ARG A 332 -16.50 16.57 1.42
CA ARG A 332 -17.33 15.36 1.34
C ARG A 332 -16.65 14.23 0.56
N SER A 333 -15.41 14.38 0.18
CA SER A 333 -14.69 13.41 -0.66
C SER A 333 -14.45 12.04 -0.01
N ASN A 334 -14.65 11.92 1.31
CA ASN A 334 -14.67 10.66 2.05
C ASN A 334 -15.86 9.75 1.62
N GLU A 335 -16.92 10.30 1.01
CA GLU A 335 -18.05 9.54 0.46
C GLU A 335 -17.65 8.64 -0.74
N ALA A 336 -16.46 8.81 -1.32
CA ALA A 336 -15.97 7.95 -2.40
C ALA A 336 -16.04 6.44 -2.06
N GLY A 337 -15.81 6.08 -0.79
CA GLY A 337 -15.95 4.71 -0.32
C GLY A 337 -17.40 4.19 -0.30
N GLU A 338 -18.37 5.08 -0.07
CA GLU A 338 -19.81 4.76 -0.10
C GLU A 338 -20.29 4.52 -1.52
N PHE A 339 -19.84 5.34 -2.48
CA PHE A 339 -20.09 5.09 -3.90
C PHE A 339 -19.55 3.75 -4.37
N ALA A 340 -18.34 3.38 -3.95
CA ALA A 340 -17.78 2.06 -4.25
C ALA A 340 -18.63 0.91 -3.66
N LYS A 341 -19.22 1.11 -2.47
CA LYS A 341 -20.15 0.15 -1.86
C LYS A 341 -21.46 0.06 -2.65
N GLU A 342 -22.07 1.18 -2.99
CA GLU A 342 -23.32 1.24 -3.76
C GLU A 342 -23.16 0.60 -5.15
N LEU A 343 -22.06 0.89 -5.85
CA LEU A 343 -21.75 0.26 -7.15
C LEU A 343 -21.65 -1.26 -7.04
N ARG A 344 -21.09 -1.76 -5.96
CA ARG A 344 -21.00 -3.21 -5.70
C ARG A 344 -22.38 -3.83 -5.48
N GLU A 345 -23.24 -3.15 -4.70
CA GLU A 345 -24.63 -3.58 -4.49
C GLU A 345 -25.43 -3.61 -5.81
N ARG A 346 -25.06 -2.75 -6.76
CA ARG A 346 -25.64 -2.70 -8.13
C ARG A 346 -24.96 -3.69 -9.09
N GLY A 347 -23.98 -4.48 -8.65
CA GLY A 347 -23.26 -5.44 -9.50
C GLY A 347 -22.34 -4.81 -10.55
N ARG A 348 -21.87 -3.56 -10.35
CA ARG A 348 -21.01 -2.84 -11.27
C ARG A 348 -19.53 -3.25 -11.08
N ASP A 349 -18.87 -3.65 -12.16
CA ASP A 349 -17.45 -4.07 -12.14
C ASP A 349 -16.52 -2.93 -11.68
N GLU A 350 -16.87 -1.66 -11.95
CA GLU A 350 -16.10 -0.47 -11.57
C GLU A 350 -15.96 -0.28 -10.05
N ALA A 351 -16.76 -0.99 -9.26
CA ALA A 351 -16.59 -1.03 -7.80
C ALA A 351 -15.30 -1.73 -7.37
N ASP A 352 -14.95 -2.82 -8.05
CA ASP A 352 -13.94 -3.76 -7.58
C ASP A 352 -12.74 -3.92 -8.54
N ARG A 353 -12.88 -3.59 -9.84
CA ARG A 353 -11.86 -3.79 -10.87
C ARG A 353 -11.69 -2.53 -11.72
N PRO A 354 -10.49 -1.96 -11.81
CA PRO A 354 -10.20 -0.90 -12.77
C PRO A 354 -10.00 -1.50 -14.17
N LYS A 355 -10.33 -0.74 -15.21
CA LYS A 355 -10.04 -1.14 -16.59
C LYS A 355 -8.57 -1.00 -16.96
N ALA A 356 -7.83 -0.12 -16.27
CA ALA A 356 -6.40 0.05 -16.45
C ALA A 356 -5.66 -0.11 -15.12
N VAL A 357 -4.55 -0.84 -15.14
CA VAL A 357 -3.65 -1.04 -13.98
C VAL A 357 -2.26 -0.61 -14.40
N HIS A 358 -1.63 0.23 -13.58
CA HIS A 358 -0.25 0.67 -13.75
C HIS A 358 0.68 -0.15 -12.86
N TYR A 359 1.83 -0.50 -13.42
CA TYR A 359 2.90 -1.26 -12.79
C TYR A 359 4.24 -0.55 -12.99
N PRO A 360 5.28 -0.85 -12.21
CA PRO A 360 6.63 -0.29 -12.42
C PRO A 360 7.26 -0.62 -13.79
N TRP A 361 6.74 -1.61 -14.49
CA TRP A 361 7.21 -1.99 -15.82
C TRP A 361 6.37 -1.40 -16.96
N GLY A 362 5.18 -0.80 -16.67
CA GLY A 362 4.27 -0.29 -17.69
C GLY A 362 2.80 -0.30 -17.24
N SER A 363 1.88 -0.70 -18.14
CA SER A 363 0.46 -0.77 -17.80
C SER A 363 -0.29 -1.85 -18.58
N ARG A 364 -1.42 -2.29 -18.02
CA ARG A 364 -2.42 -3.12 -18.70
C ARG A 364 -3.77 -2.45 -18.70
N GLU A 365 -4.42 -2.40 -19.86
CA GLU A 365 -5.73 -1.82 -20.05
C GLU A 365 -6.65 -2.84 -20.72
N GLU A 366 -7.76 -3.21 -20.07
CA GLU A 366 -8.81 -4.01 -20.69
C GLU A 366 -9.58 -3.14 -21.69
N ILE A 367 -9.38 -3.40 -22.99
CA ILE A 367 -10.07 -2.70 -24.07
C ILE A 367 -11.48 -3.25 -24.26
N GLN A 368 -11.59 -4.58 -24.25
CA GLN A 368 -12.86 -5.28 -24.47
C GLN A 368 -12.88 -6.60 -23.72
N LYS A 369 -14.04 -6.92 -23.13
CA LYS A 369 -14.33 -8.20 -22.52
C LYS A 369 -15.67 -8.69 -22.99
N GLY A 370 -15.69 -9.84 -23.65
CA GLY A 370 -16.88 -10.59 -24.05
C GLY A 370 -16.93 -11.94 -23.37
N GLU A 371 -17.95 -12.72 -23.66
CA GLU A 371 -18.09 -14.09 -23.12
C GLU A 371 -16.99 -15.03 -23.62
N LEU A 372 -16.60 -14.89 -24.88
CA LEU A 372 -15.65 -15.78 -25.56
C LEU A 372 -14.27 -15.18 -25.80
N SER A 373 -14.10 -13.88 -25.56
CA SER A 373 -12.83 -13.19 -25.83
C SER A 373 -12.60 -12.00 -24.89
N ARG A 374 -11.32 -11.71 -24.65
CA ARG A 374 -10.86 -10.51 -23.94
C ARG A 374 -9.71 -9.91 -24.74
N VAL A 375 -9.70 -8.59 -24.89
CA VAL A 375 -8.62 -7.82 -25.50
C VAL A 375 -8.03 -6.89 -24.44
N THR A 376 -6.73 -7.03 -24.23
CA THR A 376 -5.96 -6.19 -23.31
C THR A 376 -4.86 -5.47 -24.08
N LYS A 377 -4.72 -4.18 -23.86
CA LYS A 377 -3.60 -3.38 -24.33
C LYS A 377 -2.54 -3.37 -23.24
N THR A 378 -1.35 -3.82 -23.54
CA THR A 378 -0.21 -3.86 -22.64
C THR A 378 0.85 -2.91 -23.15
N THR A 379 1.27 -2.00 -22.29
CA THR A 379 2.34 -1.03 -22.52
C THR A 379 3.54 -1.42 -21.67
N VAL A 380 4.73 -1.60 -22.26
CA VAL A 380 5.95 -1.97 -21.54
C VAL A 380 7.00 -0.90 -21.74
N PHE A 381 7.50 -0.33 -20.64
CA PHE A 381 8.54 0.71 -20.69
C PHE A 381 9.87 0.17 -21.19
N SER A 382 10.74 1.05 -21.73
CA SER A 382 12.06 0.68 -22.25
C SER A 382 12.87 -0.14 -21.24
N GLY A 383 13.47 -1.24 -21.68
CA GLY A 383 14.27 -2.14 -20.86
C GLY A 383 13.50 -2.95 -19.81
N LYS A 384 12.17 -2.86 -19.78
CA LYS A 384 11.30 -3.60 -18.85
C LYS A 384 10.67 -4.81 -19.49
N ALA A 385 10.05 -5.65 -18.66
CA ALA A 385 9.37 -6.85 -19.10
C ALA A 385 8.05 -7.07 -18.36
N ALA A 386 7.05 -7.59 -19.07
CA ALA A 386 5.75 -8.00 -18.53
C ALA A 386 5.57 -9.50 -18.71
N ARG A 387 5.04 -10.20 -17.72
CA ARG A 387 4.65 -11.60 -17.86
C ARG A 387 3.19 -11.68 -18.27
N THR A 388 2.88 -12.48 -19.28
CA THR A 388 1.51 -12.79 -19.67
C THR A 388 1.18 -14.22 -19.28
N GLU A 389 0.12 -14.36 -18.46
CA GLU A 389 -0.37 -15.67 -18.03
C GLU A 389 -1.54 -16.10 -18.90
N ASN A 390 -1.43 -17.28 -19.47
CA ASN A 390 -2.46 -17.91 -20.29
C ASN A 390 -2.99 -19.15 -19.58
N THR A 391 -4.30 -19.23 -19.41
CA THR A 391 -4.94 -20.38 -18.77
C THR A 391 -5.11 -21.53 -19.76
N SER A 392 -5.18 -22.78 -19.29
CA SER A 392 -5.39 -23.96 -20.15
C SER A 392 -6.71 -23.93 -20.95
N SER A 393 -7.67 -23.09 -20.54
CA SER A 393 -8.96 -22.92 -21.20
C SER A 393 -8.99 -21.81 -22.26
N GLN A 394 -7.89 -21.08 -22.46
CA GLN A 394 -7.83 -19.93 -23.36
C GLN A 394 -6.60 -20.05 -24.26
N ASN A 395 -6.73 -19.58 -25.49
CA ASN A 395 -5.60 -19.30 -26.38
C ASN A 395 -5.27 -17.81 -26.31
N LEU A 396 -4.00 -17.48 -26.51
CA LEU A 396 -3.50 -16.12 -26.51
C LEU A 396 -2.84 -15.77 -27.83
N ARG A 397 -3.21 -14.65 -28.41
CA ARG A 397 -2.49 -14.03 -29.51
C ARG A 397 -1.92 -12.69 -29.07
N LEU A 398 -0.62 -12.51 -29.27
CA LEU A 398 0.05 -11.23 -29.08
C LEU A 398 0.22 -10.55 -30.44
N LEU A 399 -0.07 -9.25 -30.50
CA LEU A 399 0.18 -8.40 -31.67
C LEU A 399 0.98 -7.18 -31.22
N VAL A 400 2.17 -6.99 -31.80
CA VAL A 400 2.97 -5.78 -31.57
C VAL A 400 2.39 -4.64 -32.39
N LEU A 401 2.06 -3.52 -31.72
CA LEU A 401 1.60 -2.29 -32.37
C LEU A 401 2.73 -1.30 -32.57
N GLU A 402 3.58 -1.11 -31.55
CA GLU A 402 4.71 -0.18 -31.56
C GLU A 402 5.88 -0.78 -30.76
N GLY A 403 7.12 -0.47 -31.17
CA GLY A 403 8.34 -0.95 -30.52
C GLY A 403 8.77 -2.35 -30.97
N GLU A 404 9.76 -2.91 -30.28
CA GLU A 404 10.35 -4.23 -30.56
C GLU A 404 10.20 -5.12 -29.32
N ALA A 405 9.57 -6.27 -29.49
CA ALA A 405 9.28 -7.22 -28.42
C ALA A 405 10.16 -8.47 -28.55
N LEU A 406 10.80 -8.88 -27.45
CA LEU A 406 11.30 -10.25 -27.29
C LEU A 406 10.28 -11.04 -26.47
N ILE A 407 9.67 -12.03 -27.11
CA ILE A 407 8.72 -12.96 -26.47
C ILE A 407 9.52 -14.18 -26.01
N ILE A 408 9.51 -14.46 -24.72
CA ILE A 408 10.22 -15.59 -24.11
C ILE A 408 9.17 -16.55 -23.54
N SER A 409 9.11 -17.76 -24.06
CA SER A 409 8.23 -18.85 -23.60
C SER A 409 9.05 -20.09 -23.23
N ASP A 410 8.40 -21.12 -22.72
CA ASP A 410 9.05 -22.41 -22.43
C ASP A 410 9.56 -23.12 -23.71
N GLU A 411 9.00 -22.80 -24.89
CA GLU A 411 9.39 -23.36 -26.18
C GLU A 411 10.56 -22.62 -26.86
N GLY A 412 10.90 -21.41 -26.39
CA GLY A 412 11.97 -20.60 -26.96
C GLY A 412 11.74 -19.11 -26.89
N SER A 413 12.39 -18.36 -27.74
CA SER A 413 12.25 -16.91 -27.81
C SER A 413 12.11 -16.45 -29.27
N ASP A 414 11.15 -15.52 -29.50
CA ASP A 414 10.88 -14.88 -30.77
C ASP A 414 11.02 -13.36 -30.66
N GLU A 415 11.65 -12.74 -31.65
CA GLU A 415 11.64 -11.27 -31.78
C GLU A 415 10.49 -10.86 -32.72
N LEU A 416 9.65 -9.94 -32.24
CA LEU A 416 8.51 -9.42 -32.97
C LEU A 416 8.62 -7.91 -33.17
N PHE A 417 8.23 -7.46 -34.35
CA PHE A 417 8.19 -6.07 -34.78
C PHE A 417 6.74 -5.60 -35.03
N PRO A 418 6.49 -4.30 -35.19
CA PRO A 418 5.15 -3.78 -35.43
C PRO A 418 4.40 -4.51 -36.57
N GLY A 419 3.16 -4.92 -36.28
CA GLY A 419 2.30 -5.70 -37.17
C GLY A 419 2.51 -7.22 -37.11
N GLN A 420 3.54 -7.70 -36.43
CA GLN A 420 3.78 -9.14 -36.28
C GLN A 420 3.02 -9.72 -35.08
N THR A 421 2.72 -11.00 -35.14
CA THR A 421 1.96 -11.73 -34.11
C THR A 421 2.62 -13.05 -33.74
N VAL A 422 2.44 -13.46 -32.48
CA VAL A 422 2.70 -14.82 -32.00
C VAL A 422 1.42 -15.41 -31.42
N PHE A 423 1.25 -16.72 -31.57
CA PHE A 423 0.14 -17.47 -31.02
C PHE A 423 0.66 -18.44 -29.95
N LEU A 424 0.01 -18.42 -28.79
CA LEU A 424 0.31 -19.27 -27.63
C LEU A 424 -0.93 -20.12 -27.33
N GLU A 425 -0.75 -21.43 -27.26
CA GLU A 425 -1.83 -22.35 -26.89
C GLU A 425 -2.22 -22.22 -25.40
N GLY A 426 -3.36 -22.81 -25.05
CA GLY A 426 -3.87 -22.78 -23.68
C GLY A 426 -2.88 -23.38 -22.69
N GLY A 427 -2.52 -22.62 -21.67
CA GLY A 427 -1.56 -22.99 -20.62
C GLY A 427 -0.13 -22.53 -20.86
N GLU A 428 0.22 -22.11 -22.07
CA GLU A 428 1.54 -21.54 -22.37
C GLU A 428 1.64 -20.10 -21.84
N ASN A 429 2.65 -19.85 -21.02
CA ASN A 429 2.95 -18.53 -20.49
C ASN A 429 4.13 -17.92 -21.23
N CYS A 430 4.19 -16.60 -21.30
CA CYS A 430 5.35 -15.92 -21.85
C CYS A 430 5.74 -14.67 -21.05
N THR A 431 6.99 -14.25 -21.25
CA THR A 431 7.48 -12.95 -20.84
C THR A 431 7.68 -12.10 -22.09
N VAL A 432 7.09 -10.90 -22.07
CA VAL A 432 7.26 -9.90 -23.14
C VAL A 432 8.27 -8.88 -22.65
N GLN A 433 9.46 -8.86 -23.25
CA GLN A 433 10.51 -7.90 -22.94
C GLN A 433 10.56 -6.81 -24.01
N ASN A 434 10.58 -5.54 -23.58
CA ASN A 434 10.80 -4.41 -24.48
C ASN A 434 12.29 -4.31 -24.83
N LYS A 435 12.62 -4.39 -26.12
CA LYS A 435 13.98 -4.26 -26.67
C LYS A 435 14.24 -2.87 -27.26
N SER A 436 13.19 -2.05 -27.41
CA SER A 436 13.31 -0.70 -27.97
C SER A 436 13.69 0.32 -26.89
N ASP A 437 14.26 1.45 -27.34
CA ASP A 437 14.52 2.61 -26.48
C ASP A 437 13.23 3.36 -26.11
N ASP A 438 12.18 3.18 -26.90
CA ASP A 438 10.85 3.74 -26.70
C ASP A 438 9.91 2.72 -26.02
N VAL A 439 8.65 3.14 -25.83
CA VAL A 439 7.60 2.30 -25.26
C VAL A 439 7.22 1.18 -26.23
N LEU A 440 7.13 -0.05 -25.74
CA LEU A 440 6.53 -1.17 -26.46
C LEU A 440 5.02 -1.22 -26.21
N LEU A 441 4.24 -1.32 -27.28
CA LEU A 441 2.80 -1.43 -27.23
C LEU A 441 2.34 -2.73 -27.88
N ILE A 442 1.63 -3.57 -27.13
CA ILE A 442 1.07 -4.84 -27.62
C ILE A 442 -0.42 -4.97 -27.31
N LEU A 443 -1.13 -5.71 -28.16
CA LEU A 443 -2.45 -6.25 -27.86
C LEU A 443 -2.34 -7.74 -27.50
N GLU A 444 -2.90 -8.08 -26.36
CA GLU A 444 -3.11 -9.45 -25.88
C GLU A 444 -4.57 -9.83 -26.16
N ILE A 445 -4.79 -10.78 -27.03
CA ILE A 445 -6.13 -11.23 -27.44
C ILE A 445 -6.31 -12.66 -26.91
N PHE A 446 -7.08 -12.76 -25.84
CA PHE A 446 -7.48 -14.05 -25.26
C PHE A 446 -8.77 -14.52 -25.90
N SER A 447 -8.83 -15.80 -26.28
CA SER A 447 -10.03 -16.45 -26.80
C SER A 447 -10.28 -17.78 -26.10
N VAL A 448 -11.52 -18.10 -25.79
CA VAL A 448 -11.88 -19.40 -25.22
C VAL A 448 -11.55 -20.50 -26.22
N ARG A 449 -10.94 -21.56 -25.74
CA ARG A 449 -10.63 -22.76 -26.55
C ARG A 449 -11.92 -23.49 -26.80
N GLY A 450 -12.28 -23.65 -28.08
CA GLY A 450 -13.46 -24.35 -28.52
C GLY A 450 -13.34 -25.87 -28.36
#